data_110257afcd8565b1313f38d7ef7ea6da
#
_entry.id   110257afcd8565b1313f38d7ef7ea6da
#
_cell.length_a   1.000
_cell.length_b   1.000
_cell.length_c   1.000
_cell.angle_alpha   90.00
_cell.angle_beta   90.00
_cell.angle_gamma   90.00
#
_symmetry.space_group_name_H-M   'P 1'
#
loop_
_entity.id
_entity.type
_entity.pdbx_description
1 polymer ?
#
loop_
_entity_poly.entity_id
_entity_poly.type
_entity_poly.pdbx_seq_one_letter_code
_entity_poly.pdbx_strand_id
1 'polypeptide(L)'
;SLTGFSMNNLKIHDIYPSPVLNQNIHKGYGVKFETQSDTVSSLLNIISNVEISHSDFSQTGHYGIWIKSIGLNNIDSVKNTNFKILNCNFENTGGSGFVPNKSKNILVQNCSFNHSGSSIDSRMWKRGSGLWTFDCKDVIVQHNYFMNAHGPQDSYGAHIDYGNENVVFQYNYSYNNEGGFVEILGDNINCGYRYNISVNDGYRVDPNNINWNIKGKIFWISNYCGSGPRCPNVGSFIYNNTIFLNDSLNPEIYFWPNIGDVHLYNNLIYVGSYGNKIPTLLQNTSNTLNISHNIFFDSSRIDLDSDLLNNAIFEDPHLVNAFSQGVNDPLLYKIQINSIAIGNGKLISGSNDSTNYLNNNGGKDYFGNIVSNTSPPNVGAFNGEENQSSYNTLKKQSLFAYPSVTIDKIQLKSNSNKDPFETYIFDVNGKLIDKQLGETISLINFQKGIYLLKVKFGDELGELRVVKL
;
A
#
# COMPACT_ATOMS: atom_id res chain seq x y z
N SER A 1 15.38 -16.14 25.16
CA SER A 1 15.58 -15.37 23.91
C SER A 1 15.39 -16.30 22.71
N LEU A 2 14.81 -15.78 21.65
CA LEU A 2 14.71 -16.42 20.34
C LEU A 2 15.52 -15.56 19.36
N THR A 3 16.49 -16.19 18.67
CA THR A 3 17.28 -15.51 17.65
C THR A 3 17.57 -16.45 16.49
N GLY A 4 17.61 -15.91 15.27
CA GLY A 4 17.86 -16.72 14.06
C GLY A 4 16.70 -17.64 13.69
N PHE A 5 15.43 -17.21 13.88
CA PHE A 5 14.26 -17.98 13.55
C PHE A 5 13.85 -17.77 12.08
N SER A 6 13.57 -18.85 11.37
CA SER A 6 13.08 -18.80 9.99
C SER A 6 11.83 -19.65 9.81
N MET A 7 10.85 -19.08 9.12
CA MET A 7 9.65 -19.77 8.60
C MET A 7 9.63 -19.57 7.09
N ASN A 8 9.56 -20.66 6.35
CA ASN A 8 9.55 -20.59 4.90
C ASN A 8 8.58 -21.62 4.31
N ASN A 9 7.82 -21.18 3.31
CA ASN A 9 6.91 -22.05 2.54
C ASN A 9 5.85 -22.76 3.40
N LEU A 10 5.24 -22.03 4.34
CA LEU A 10 4.20 -22.55 5.22
C LEU A 10 2.82 -22.03 4.81
N LYS A 11 1.80 -22.82 5.11
CA LYS A 11 0.39 -22.41 5.05
C LYS A 11 -0.20 -22.45 6.44
N ILE A 12 -0.64 -21.30 6.93
CA ILE A 12 -1.26 -21.12 8.23
C ILE A 12 -2.67 -20.57 7.99
N HIS A 13 -3.67 -21.38 8.29
CA HIS A 13 -5.05 -21.04 7.96
C HIS A 13 -6.04 -21.56 9.00
N ASP A 14 -7.27 -21.03 8.98
CA ASP A 14 -8.39 -21.45 9.83
C ASP A 14 -8.09 -21.33 11.33
N ILE A 15 -7.39 -20.28 11.72
CA ILE A 15 -7.02 -20.02 13.11
C ILE A 15 -8.07 -19.11 13.76
N TYR A 16 -9.03 -19.69 14.43
CA TYR A 16 -10.13 -18.98 15.06
C TYR A 16 -10.12 -19.10 16.59
N PRO A 17 -10.69 -18.11 17.32
CA PRO A 17 -10.92 -18.26 18.76
C PRO A 17 -11.97 -19.35 19.03
N SER A 18 -11.89 -19.95 20.21
CA SER A 18 -12.94 -20.87 20.65
C SER A 18 -14.29 -20.16 20.77
N PRO A 19 -15.41 -20.74 20.30
CA PRO A 19 -16.73 -20.11 20.38
C PRO A 19 -17.26 -19.89 21.78
N VAL A 20 -16.65 -20.46 22.81
CA VAL A 20 -17.06 -20.38 24.22
C VAL A 20 -16.48 -19.13 24.90
N LEU A 21 -15.64 -18.37 24.24
CA LEU A 21 -14.94 -17.26 24.87
C LEU A 21 -15.67 -15.94 24.73
N ASN A 22 -15.76 -15.26 25.88
CA ASN A 22 -16.19 -13.88 26.08
C ASN A 22 -15.91 -13.00 24.86
N GLN A 23 -16.92 -12.34 24.32
CA GLN A 23 -16.89 -11.56 23.08
C GLN A 23 -15.82 -10.46 23.00
N ASN A 24 -15.11 -10.17 24.10
CA ASN A 24 -14.09 -9.13 24.20
C ASN A 24 -12.64 -9.65 24.04
N ILE A 25 -12.43 -10.91 23.75
CA ILE A 25 -11.09 -11.46 23.59
C ILE A 25 -10.85 -11.77 22.10
N HIS A 26 -10.33 -10.78 21.40
CA HIS A 26 -9.87 -10.94 20.03
C HIS A 26 -8.66 -11.89 20.01
N LYS A 27 -8.83 -13.06 19.44
CA LYS A 27 -7.84 -14.13 19.34
C LYS A 27 -7.89 -14.75 17.94
N GLY A 28 -7.02 -15.71 17.68
CA GLY A 28 -6.89 -16.32 16.36
C GLY A 28 -5.82 -15.61 15.53
N TYR A 29 -4.59 -15.63 16.06
CA TYR A 29 -3.40 -15.13 15.37
C TYR A 29 -2.74 -16.27 14.60
N GLY A 30 -2.35 -16.03 13.36
CA GLY A 30 -1.58 -17.01 12.62
C GLY A 30 -0.23 -17.28 13.29
N VAL A 31 0.54 -16.21 13.54
CA VAL A 31 1.80 -16.26 14.30
C VAL A 31 1.85 -15.07 15.27
N LYS A 32 2.35 -15.32 16.46
CA LYS A 32 2.56 -14.26 17.47
C LYS A 32 3.97 -14.35 18.04
N PHE A 33 4.70 -13.25 17.97
CA PHE A 33 5.96 -13.04 18.68
C PHE A 33 5.70 -12.08 19.84
N GLU A 34 5.92 -12.53 21.05
CA GLU A 34 5.67 -11.69 22.23
C GLU A 34 6.90 -11.69 23.15
N THR A 35 7.39 -10.49 23.44
CA THR A 35 8.37 -10.28 24.50
C THR A 35 7.70 -9.55 25.67
N GLN A 36 8.02 -9.98 26.89
CA GLN A 36 7.61 -9.29 28.09
C GLN A 36 8.84 -8.71 28.78
N SER A 37 8.83 -7.41 29.05
CA SER A 37 9.82 -6.79 29.91
C SER A 37 9.50 -7.11 31.36
N ASP A 38 10.35 -7.92 31.96
CA ASP A 38 10.36 -8.03 33.41
C ASP A 38 11.26 -6.90 33.96
N THR A 39 10.80 -6.20 34.95
CA THR A 39 11.49 -5.05 35.57
C THR A 39 12.83 -5.43 36.24
N VAL A 40 13.10 -6.71 36.41
CA VAL A 40 14.22 -7.23 37.19
C VAL A 40 15.36 -7.84 36.34
N SER A 41 15.12 -8.28 35.10
CA SER A 41 16.20 -8.86 34.29
C SER A 41 16.12 -8.40 32.82
N SER A 42 16.83 -7.35 32.50
CA SER A 42 16.92 -6.74 31.17
C SER A 42 17.48 -7.64 30.05
N LEU A 43 17.88 -8.86 30.32
CA LEU A 43 18.69 -9.68 29.42
C LEU A 43 18.00 -10.88 28.78
N LEU A 44 16.80 -11.28 29.17
CA LEU A 44 16.35 -12.62 28.86
C LEU A 44 15.25 -12.78 27.79
N ASN A 45 14.59 -11.72 27.34
CA ASN A 45 13.45 -11.84 26.43
C ASN A 45 13.67 -11.06 25.12
N ILE A 46 14.64 -11.50 24.33
CA ILE A 46 14.94 -10.91 23.01
C ILE A 46 14.39 -11.85 21.94
N ILE A 47 13.68 -11.29 20.97
CA ILE A 47 13.36 -11.94 19.69
C ILE A 47 14.04 -11.15 18.60
N SER A 48 14.95 -11.80 17.86
CA SER A 48 15.73 -11.12 16.84
C SER A 48 16.10 -12.02 15.67
N ASN A 49 16.41 -11.39 14.52
CA ASN A 49 16.82 -12.07 13.31
C ASN A 49 15.76 -13.11 12.88
N VAL A 50 14.53 -12.65 12.71
CA VAL A 50 13.39 -13.47 12.28
C VAL A 50 13.14 -13.22 10.80
N GLU A 51 13.06 -14.27 10.02
CA GLU A 51 12.64 -14.22 8.64
C GLU A 51 11.42 -15.12 8.42
N ILE A 52 10.35 -14.54 7.87
CA ILE A 52 9.16 -15.25 7.42
C ILE A 52 9.05 -14.99 5.93
N SER A 53 9.10 -16.04 5.13
CA SER A 53 9.12 -15.91 3.69
C SER A 53 8.28 -16.95 2.98
N HIS A 54 7.76 -16.62 1.78
CA HIS A 54 7.01 -17.52 0.89
C HIS A 54 5.89 -18.26 1.61
N SER A 55 5.21 -17.62 2.56
CA SER A 55 4.22 -18.25 3.42
C SER A 55 2.85 -17.59 3.27
N ASP A 56 1.80 -18.39 3.41
CA ASP A 56 0.42 -17.98 3.28
C ASP A 56 -0.25 -17.94 4.66
N PHE A 57 -0.89 -16.82 4.97
CA PHE A 57 -1.69 -16.62 6.18
C PHE A 57 -3.11 -16.33 5.74
N SER A 58 -4.04 -17.22 6.01
CA SER A 58 -5.43 -17.04 5.58
C SER A 58 -6.44 -17.40 6.66
N GLN A 59 -7.59 -16.73 6.61
CA GLN A 59 -8.73 -17.04 7.48
C GLN A 59 -8.34 -17.07 8.97
N THR A 60 -7.61 -16.05 9.42
CA THR A 60 -7.30 -15.87 10.85
C THR A 60 -8.39 -15.06 11.53
N GLY A 61 -8.73 -15.38 12.76
CA GLY A 61 -9.77 -14.66 13.51
C GLY A 61 -9.39 -13.21 13.83
N HIS A 62 -8.09 -12.93 13.93
CA HIS A 62 -7.57 -11.59 14.18
C HIS A 62 -6.39 -11.29 13.24
N TYR A 63 -5.12 -11.24 13.71
CA TYR A 63 -3.97 -10.91 12.87
C TYR A 63 -3.36 -12.14 12.18
N GLY A 64 -2.83 -11.95 11.00
CA GLY A 64 -1.98 -12.95 10.36
C GLY A 64 -0.68 -13.13 11.15
N ILE A 65 0.08 -12.06 11.32
CA ILE A 65 1.30 -12.03 12.16
C ILE A 65 1.21 -10.84 13.13
N TRP A 66 1.50 -11.09 14.40
CA TRP A 66 1.59 -10.06 15.42
C TRP A 66 2.92 -10.10 16.16
N ILE A 67 3.65 -8.98 16.13
CA ILE A 67 4.83 -8.79 16.97
C ILE A 67 4.46 -7.83 18.08
N LYS A 68 4.74 -8.19 19.33
CA LYS A 68 4.36 -7.40 20.49
C LYS A 68 5.46 -7.39 21.56
N SER A 69 5.77 -6.18 22.06
CA SER A 69 6.52 -6.03 23.31
C SER A 69 5.59 -5.48 24.40
N ILE A 70 5.67 -6.03 25.60
CA ILE A 70 4.89 -5.62 26.77
C ILE A 70 5.83 -4.96 27.78
N GLY A 71 5.39 -3.86 28.38
CA GLY A 71 6.06 -3.22 29.52
C GLY A 71 7.21 -2.27 29.15
N LEU A 72 7.43 -1.96 27.87
CA LEU A 72 8.45 -1.00 27.44
C LEU A 72 7.82 0.35 27.10
N ASN A 73 8.39 1.42 27.63
CA ASN A 73 7.95 2.80 27.37
C ASN A 73 8.90 3.57 26.46
N ASN A 74 10.07 3.00 26.11
CA ASN A 74 11.05 3.63 25.23
C ASN A 74 11.32 2.70 24.05
N ILE A 75 11.17 3.23 22.82
CA ILE A 75 11.41 2.50 21.60
C ILE A 75 12.84 1.99 21.44
N ASP A 76 13.82 2.70 21.97
CA ASP A 76 15.23 2.28 21.93
C ASP A 76 15.52 1.03 22.77
N SER A 77 14.65 0.74 23.72
CA SER A 77 14.74 -0.42 24.62
C SER A 77 13.99 -1.64 24.09
N VAL A 78 13.36 -1.58 22.90
CA VAL A 78 12.59 -2.70 22.35
C VAL A 78 13.44 -3.94 22.14
N LYS A 79 12.82 -5.09 22.39
CA LYS A 79 13.48 -6.40 22.35
C LYS A 79 13.17 -7.19 21.08
N ASN A 80 12.17 -6.75 20.29
CA ASN A 80 11.85 -7.37 19.00
C ASN A 80 12.59 -6.63 17.90
N THR A 81 13.61 -7.25 17.29
CA THR A 81 14.49 -6.57 16.33
C THR A 81 14.83 -7.45 15.13
N ASN A 82 15.08 -6.83 13.99
CA ASN A 82 15.53 -7.49 12.77
C ASN A 82 14.55 -8.54 12.25
N PHE A 83 13.38 -8.08 11.82
CA PHE A 83 12.35 -8.92 11.20
C PHE A 83 12.31 -8.67 9.70
N LYS A 84 12.20 -9.76 8.95
CA LYS A 84 11.94 -9.75 7.51
C LYS A 84 10.69 -10.56 7.20
N ILE A 85 9.73 -9.93 6.56
CA ILE A 85 8.49 -10.55 6.05
C ILE A 85 8.54 -10.41 4.52
N LEU A 86 8.79 -11.51 3.84
CA LEU A 86 9.16 -11.51 2.41
C LEU A 86 8.30 -12.45 1.61
N ASN A 87 7.74 -11.98 0.49
CA ASN A 87 6.98 -12.82 -0.45
C ASN A 87 5.85 -13.63 0.23
N CYS A 88 5.16 -13.04 1.19
CA CYS A 88 4.07 -13.67 1.94
C CYS A 88 2.71 -13.20 1.46
N ASN A 89 1.69 -14.05 1.58
CA ASN A 89 0.31 -13.69 1.29
C ASN A 89 -0.52 -13.70 2.56
N PHE A 90 -1.33 -12.64 2.72
CA PHE A 90 -2.30 -12.51 3.80
C PHE A 90 -3.68 -12.37 3.16
N GLU A 91 -4.55 -13.34 3.42
CA GLU A 91 -5.85 -13.41 2.77
C GLU A 91 -6.97 -13.63 3.80
N ASN A 92 -8.02 -12.78 3.77
CA ASN A 92 -9.16 -12.92 4.67
C ASN A 92 -8.77 -13.00 6.16
N THR A 93 -7.95 -12.06 6.62
CA THR A 93 -7.68 -11.93 8.05
C THR A 93 -8.81 -11.16 8.74
N GLY A 94 -9.32 -11.63 9.86
CA GLY A 94 -10.41 -10.95 10.60
C GLY A 94 -9.98 -9.60 11.19
N GLY A 95 -8.69 -9.43 11.45
CA GLY A 95 -8.02 -8.18 11.74
C GLY A 95 -7.06 -7.81 10.63
N SER A 96 -5.85 -7.39 10.98
CA SER A 96 -4.81 -7.00 10.03
C SER A 96 -3.94 -8.20 9.61
N GLY A 97 -3.33 -8.12 8.43
CA GLY A 97 -2.39 -9.15 7.98
C GLY A 97 -1.12 -9.16 8.83
N PHE A 98 -0.47 -8.01 9.00
CA PHE A 98 0.76 -7.89 9.80
C PHE A 98 0.72 -6.67 10.71
N VAL A 99 1.06 -6.87 11.99
CA VAL A 99 1.09 -5.81 13.01
C VAL A 99 2.37 -5.89 13.81
N PRO A 100 3.40 -5.09 13.50
CA PRO A 100 4.50 -4.85 14.41
C PRO A 100 4.11 -3.83 15.47
N ASN A 101 4.39 -4.14 16.70
CA ASN A 101 4.21 -3.25 17.85
C ASN A 101 5.47 -3.25 18.69
N LYS A 102 5.98 -2.08 19.00
CA LYS A 102 7.21 -1.88 19.79
C LYS A 102 8.36 -2.76 19.29
N SER A 103 8.73 -2.54 18.04
CA SER A 103 9.72 -3.35 17.33
C SER A 103 10.58 -2.49 16.41
N LYS A 104 11.78 -2.94 16.06
CA LYS A 104 12.69 -2.18 15.20
C LYS A 104 13.40 -3.00 14.15
N ASN A 105 13.94 -2.34 13.13
CA ASN A 105 14.63 -2.93 11.99
C ASN A 105 13.74 -3.96 11.27
N ILE A 106 12.69 -3.50 10.65
CA ILE A 106 11.70 -4.36 10.00
C ILE A 106 11.68 -4.09 8.49
N LEU A 107 11.73 -5.14 7.70
CA LEU A 107 11.50 -5.11 6.26
C LEU A 107 10.27 -5.95 5.93
N VAL A 108 9.28 -5.32 5.26
CA VAL A 108 8.13 -6.01 4.66
C VAL A 108 8.17 -5.78 3.16
N GLN A 109 8.36 -6.84 2.39
CA GLN A 109 8.60 -6.69 0.96
C GLN A 109 7.95 -7.82 0.14
N ASN A 110 7.42 -7.44 -1.05
CA ASN A 110 6.81 -8.34 -2.02
C ASN A 110 5.66 -9.19 -1.43
N CYS A 111 4.94 -8.65 -0.47
CA CYS A 111 3.80 -9.31 0.16
C CYS A 111 2.48 -8.83 -0.44
N SER A 112 1.45 -9.67 -0.32
CA SER A 112 0.08 -9.35 -0.67
C SER A 112 -0.79 -9.39 0.57
N PHE A 113 -1.57 -8.32 0.78
CA PHE A 113 -2.56 -8.20 1.85
C PHE A 113 -3.92 -7.99 1.20
N ASN A 114 -4.79 -8.97 1.30
CA ASN A 114 -6.10 -8.93 0.64
C ASN A 114 -7.22 -9.29 1.63
N HIS A 115 -8.30 -8.50 1.62
CA HIS A 115 -9.44 -8.68 2.50
C HIS A 115 -9.10 -8.72 4.00
N SER A 116 -8.22 -7.83 4.47
CA SER A 116 -8.07 -7.59 5.92
C SER A 116 -9.34 -6.97 6.49
N GLY A 117 -9.69 -7.29 7.74
CA GLY A 117 -10.98 -6.96 8.32
C GLY A 117 -12.10 -7.91 7.89
N SER A 118 -11.77 -9.09 7.38
CA SER A 118 -12.72 -10.07 6.84
C SER A 118 -13.81 -10.47 7.85
N SER A 119 -14.99 -10.73 7.32
CA SER A 119 -16.17 -11.17 8.06
C SER A 119 -16.75 -12.48 7.56
N ILE A 120 -15.97 -13.25 6.77
CA ILE A 120 -16.43 -14.53 6.19
C ILE A 120 -16.75 -15.59 7.24
N ASP A 121 -16.18 -15.46 8.44
CA ASP A 121 -16.52 -16.28 9.61
C ASP A 121 -17.01 -15.40 10.77
N SER A 122 -18.02 -15.87 11.50
CA SER A 122 -18.61 -15.13 12.62
C SER A 122 -17.63 -14.86 13.78
N ARG A 123 -16.60 -15.68 13.92
CA ARG A 123 -15.54 -15.60 14.94
C ARG A 123 -14.45 -14.59 14.62
N MET A 124 -14.46 -14.01 13.42
CA MET A 124 -13.52 -12.98 13.01
C MET A 124 -13.80 -11.64 13.66
N TRP A 125 -12.76 -10.84 13.87
CA TRP A 125 -12.86 -9.50 14.46
C TRP A 125 -13.56 -8.49 13.54
N LYS A 126 -13.49 -8.68 12.23
CA LYS A 126 -14.19 -7.89 11.19
C LYS A 126 -13.75 -6.42 11.14
N ARG A 127 -12.50 -6.14 11.49
CA ARG A 127 -11.92 -4.81 11.48
C ARG A 127 -10.40 -4.89 11.34
N GLY A 128 -9.81 -4.24 10.34
CA GLY A 128 -8.36 -4.19 10.21
C GLY A 128 -7.89 -3.59 8.89
N SER A 129 -6.70 -3.06 8.92
CA SER A 129 -5.90 -2.68 7.75
C SER A 129 -5.02 -3.83 7.31
N GLY A 130 -4.48 -3.78 6.09
CA GLY A 130 -3.53 -4.80 5.66
C GLY A 130 -2.33 -4.89 6.60
N LEU A 131 -1.71 -3.75 6.86
CA LEU A 131 -0.57 -3.60 7.77
C LEU A 131 -0.66 -2.27 8.52
N TRP A 132 -0.19 -2.24 9.78
CA TRP A 132 0.05 -0.98 10.48
C TRP A 132 1.18 -1.11 11.49
N THR A 133 1.90 0.00 11.72
CA THR A 133 3.03 0.09 12.65
C THR A 133 2.63 0.89 13.88
N PHE A 134 3.09 0.48 15.04
CA PHE A 134 2.80 1.12 16.32
C PHE A 134 4.03 1.10 17.24
N ASP A 135 4.49 2.27 17.68
CA ASP A 135 5.72 2.40 18.48
C ASP A 135 6.92 1.63 17.84
N CYS A 136 7.10 1.77 16.53
CA CYS A 136 8.17 1.08 15.79
C CYS A 136 9.26 2.03 15.34
N LYS A 137 10.47 1.47 15.10
CA LYS A 137 11.61 2.23 14.59
C LYS A 137 12.31 1.51 13.45
N ASP A 138 12.74 2.28 12.43
CA ASP A 138 13.49 1.78 11.28
C ASP A 138 12.69 0.68 10.54
N VAL A 139 11.53 1.04 9.98
CA VAL A 139 10.66 0.12 9.25
C VAL A 139 10.54 0.52 7.78
N ILE A 140 10.77 -0.44 6.91
CA ILE A 140 10.59 -0.30 5.46
C ILE A 140 9.48 -1.24 5.01
N VAL A 141 8.44 -0.69 4.41
CA VAL A 141 7.32 -1.42 3.80
C VAL A 141 7.31 -1.09 2.31
N GLN A 142 7.71 -2.04 1.46
CA GLN A 142 7.92 -1.75 0.04
C GLN A 142 7.54 -2.89 -0.90
N HIS A 143 7.13 -2.52 -2.13
CA HIS A 143 6.76 -3.46 -3.19
C HIS A 143 5.65 -4.44 -2.78
N ASN A 144 4.73 -3.99 -1.93
CA ASN A 144 3.60 -4.80 -1.47
C ASN A 144 2.32 -4.41 -2.20
N TYR A 145 1.35 -5.31 -2.17
CA TYR A 145 -0.01 -5.10 -2.63
C TYR A 145 -0.96 -5.08 -1.42
N PHE A 146 -1.69 -3.99 -1.26
CA PHE A 146 -2.70 -3.82 -0.21
C PHE A 146 -4.07 -3.65 -0.85
N MET A 147 -4.94 -4.63 -0.69
CA MET A 147 -6.19 -4.68 -1.45
C MET A 147 -7.38 -5.03 -0.57
N ASN A 148 -8.51 -4.38 -0.85
CA ASN A 148 -9.82 -4.76 -0.34
C ASN A 148 -9.90 -4.84 1.20
N ALA A 149 -9.15 -4.06 1.93
CA ALA A 149 -9.32 -3.94 3.38
C ALA A 149 -10.68 -3.32 3.69
N HIS A 150 -11.38 -3.86 4.68
CA HIS A 150 -12.73 -3.40 5.00
C HIS A 150 -13.07 -3.57 6.49
N GLY A 151 -14.18 -2.96 6.92
CA GLY A 151 -14.69 -3.03 8.29
C GLY A 151 -15.05 -1.65 8.84
N PRO A 152 -15.62 -1.58 10.05
CA PRO A 152 -16.24 -0.36 10.57
C PRO A 152 -15.29 0.79 10.94
N GLN A 153 -14.01 0.52 11.10
CA GLN A 153 -12.98 1.52 11.43
C GLN A 153 -11.67 1.06 10.80
N ASP A 154 -10.65 1.94 10.78
CA ASP A 154 -9.39 1.66 10.11
C ASP A 154 -9.63 1.23 8.65
N SER A 155 -9.22 0.03 8.24
CA SER A 155 -9.45 -0.54 6.91
C SER A 155 -8.74 0.21 5.78
N TYR A 156 -7.58 0.77 6.10
CA TYR A 156 -6.61 1.26 5.14
C TYR A 156 -5.87 0.09 4.50
N GLY A 157 -5.29 0.30 3.34
CA GLY A 157 -4.36 -0.69 2.80
C GLY A 157 -3.21 -0.93 3.78
N ALA A 158 -2.54 0.15 4.17
CA ALA A 158 -1.58 0.16 5.27
C ALA A 158 -1.58 1.53 5.94
N HIS A 159 -1.26 1.60 7.25
CA HIS A 159 -1.17 2.89 7.95
C HIS A 159 -0.04 2.97 8.98
N ILE A 160 0.35 4.20 9.31
CA ILE A 160 1.33 4.52 10.34
C ILE A 160 0.56 5.03 11.55
N ASP A 161 0.43 4.18 12.58
CA ASP A 161 -0.18 4.54 13.85
C ASP A 161 0.79 5.48 14.61
N TYR A 162 0.62 5.73 15.89
CA TYR A 162 1.44 6.70 16.60
C TYR A 162 2.75 6.13 17.17
N GLY A 163 3.70 7.02 17.50
CA GLY A 163 4.92 6.71 18.22
C GLY A 163 6.02 6.05 17.37
N ASN A 164 6.01 6.22 16.06
CA ASN A 164 7.02 5.60 15.20
C ASN A 164 8.16 6.57 14.87
N GLU A 165 9.33 6.00 14.55
CA GLU A 165 10.52 6.71 14.10
C GLU A 165 11.11 6.03 12.86
N ASN A 166 11.43 6.80 11.81
CA ASN A 166 12.02 6.31 10.57
C ASN A 166 11.18 5.20 9.90
N VAL A 167 9.90 5.42 9.69
CA VAL A 167 9.01 4.47 9.00
C VAL A 167 8.68 4.97 7.61
N VAL A 168 8.99 4.19 6.58
CA VAL A 168 8.65 4.52 5.20
C VAL A 168 7.82 3.43 4.53
N PHE A 169 6.70 3.86 3.94
CA PHE A 169 5.89 3.06 3.03
C PHE A 169 6.16 3.55 1.61
N GLN A 170 6.81 2.70 0.80
CA GLN A 170 7.27 3.09 -0.53
C GLN A 170 7.07 2.00 -1.57
N TYR A 171 6.82 2.40 -2.82
CA TYR A 171 6.68 1.49 -3.96
C TYR A 171 5.59 0.44 -3.75
N ASN A 172 4.56 0.73 -2.96
CA ASN A 172 3.44 -0.16 -2.74
C ASN A 172 2.28 0.18 -3.68
N TYR A 173 1.49 -0.83 -3.99
CA TYR A 173 0.23 -0.68 -4.70
C TYR A 173 -0.93 -0.86 -3.72
N SER A 174 -1.80 0.12 -3.64
CA SER A 174 -2.97 0.15 -2.77
C SER A 174 -4.24 0.20 -3.63
N TYR A 175 -5.20 -0.67 -3.38
CA TYR A 175 -6.37 -0.79 -4.23
C TYR A 175 -7.64 -1.11 -3.44
N ASN A 176 -8.67 -0.29 -3.64
CA ASN A 176 -10.02 -0.56 -3.16
C ASN A 176 -10.09 -0.86 -1.65
N ASN A 177 -9.35 -0.12 -0.84
CA ASN A 177 -9.40 -0.21 0.61
C ASN A 177 -10.46 0.74 1.16
N GLU A 178 -11.34 0.24 2.00
CA GLU A 178 -12.55 0.95 2.44
C GLU A 178 -12.22 2.21 3.25
N GLY A 179 -11.23 2.15 4.13
CA GLY A 179 -10.84 3.26 5.01
C GLY A 179 -10.07 4.36 4.30
N GLY A 180 -9.15 4.00 3.42
CA GLY A 180 -8.36 4.99 2.72
C GLY A 180 -6.96 4.55 2.30
N PHE A 181 -6.17 5.54 1.85
CA PHE A 181 -4.80 5.33 1.41
C PHE A 181 -3.79 5.70 2.50
N VAL A 182 -3.72 6.96 2.92
CA VAL A 182 -2.76 7.42 3.92
C VAL A 182 -3.44 7.69 5.24
N GLU A 183 -2.93 7.08 6.30
CA GLU A 183 -3.18 7.47 7.68
C GLU A 183 -1.85 7.60 8.40
N ILE A 184 -1.61 8.78 9.00
CA ILE A 184 -0.49 9.03 9.91
C ILE A 184 -1.06 9.66 11.17
N LEU A 185 -0.93 8.96 12.29
CA LEU A 185 -1.35 9.47 13.59
C LEU A 185 -0.26 10.38 14.20
N GLY A 186 -0.29 10.64 15.48
CA GLY A 186 0.64 11.56 16.16
C GLY A 186 1.95 10.91 16.62
N ASP A 187 2.87 11.74 17.13
CA ASP A 187 4.13 11.29 17.72
C ASP A 187 5.02 10.48 16.75
N ASN A 188 4.93 10.78 15.47
CA ASN A 188 5.76 10.14 14.46
C ASN A 188 6.91 11.05 14.06
N ILE A 189 8.12 10.50 13.98
CA ILE A 189 9.34 11.21 13.60
C ILE A 189 9.88 10.62 12.30
N ASN A 190 10.02 11.45 11.24
CA ASN A 190 10.55 11.03 9.94
C ASN A 190 9.80 9.81 9.36
N CYS A 191 8.46 9.87 9.35
CA CYS A 191 7.60 8.80 8.91
C CYS A 191 6.72 9.24 7.74
N GLY A 192 6.46 8.34 6.79
CA GLY A 192 5.56 8.72 5.70
C GLY A 192 5.50 7.76 4.50
N TYR A 193 4.97 8.30 3.42
CA TYR A 193 4.65 7.57 2.18
C TYR A 193 5.30 8.22 0.98
N ARG A 194 5.96 7.44 0.14
CA ARG A 194 6.52 7.94 -1.11
C ARG A 194 6.46 6.91 -2.25
N TYR A 195 6.27 7.40 -3.46
CA TYR A 195 6.27 6.58 -4.68
C TYR A 195 5.31 5.39 -4.61
N ASN A 196 4.17 5.53 -3.96
CA ASN A 196 3.12 4.52 -3.98
C ASN A 196 2.07 4.86 -5.05
N ILE A 197 1.33 3.86 -5.47
CA ILE A 197 0.14 4.02 -6.32
C ILE A 197 -1.07 3.59 -5.51
N SER A 198 -2.06 4.48 -5.42
CA SER A 198 -3.35 4.24 -4.75
C SER A 198 -4.48 4.35 -5.77
N VAL A 199 -5.35 3.36 -5.79
CA VAL A 199 -6.45 3.29 -6.74
C VAL A 199 -7.74 2.97 -6.01
N ASN A 200 -8.70 3.89 -6.08
CA ASN A 200 -10.03 3.75 -5.51
C ASN A 200 -10.05 3.45 -4.01
N ASP A 201 -9.05 3.89 -3.26
CA ASP A 201 -9.04 3.80 -1.81
C ASP A 201 -9.96 4.85 -1.18
N GLY A 202 -10.54 4.53 -0.03
CA GLY A 202 -11.41 5.44 0.72
C GLY A 202 -12.87 5.43 0.24
N TYR A 203 -13.37 4.32 -0.27
CA TYR A 203 -14.73 4.24 -0.79
C TYR A 203 -15.82 4.21 0.29
N ARG A 204 -15.45 4.16 1.58
CA ARG A 204 -16.44 4.13 2.67
C ARG A 204 -17.29 5.39 2.69
N VAL A 205 -18.59 5.18 2.70
CA VAL A 205 -19.60 6.23 2.88
C VAL A 205 -20.13 6.14 4.31
N ASP A 206 -20.13 7.26 5.03
CA ASP A 206 -20.89 7.38 6.28
C ASP A 206 -22.26 7.98 5.98
N PRO A 207 -23.32 7.18 5.89
CA PRO A 207 -24.64 7.68 5.52
C PRO A 207 -25.25 8.59 6.60
N ASN A 208 -24.74 8.55 7.82
CA ASN A 208 -25.26 9.32 8.95
C ASN A 208 -24.36 10.49 9.36
N ASN A 209 -23.15 10.59 8.81
CA ASN A 209 -22.15 11.59 9.17
C ASN A 209 -21.91 11.73 10.71
N ILE A 210 -22.07 10.62 11.43
CA ILE A 210 -22.09 10.60 12.90
C ILE A 210 -20.67 10.50 13.48
N ASN A 211 -19.74 9.91 12.72
CA ASN A 211 -18.37 9.71 13.17
C ASN A 211 -17.37 10.13 12.11
N TRP A 212 -16.61 11.17 12.40
CA TRP A 212 -15.47 11.63 11.60
C TRP A 212 -14.49 10.52 11.19
N ASN A 213 -14.45 9.42 11.92
CA ASN A 213 -13.62 8.23 11.69
C ASN A 213 -14.16 7.29 10.61
N ILE A 214 -15.38 7.48 10.14
CA ILE A 214 -16.06 6.45 9.36
C ILE A 214 -15.90 6.71 7.87
N LYS A 215 -15.95 7.97 7.43
CA LYS A 215 -15.82 8.30 6.01
C LYS A 215 -14.43 7.97 5.47
N GLY A 216 -14.35 7.41 4.27
CA GLY A 216 -13.10 7.10 3.59
C GLY A 216 -12.24 8.35 3.35
N LYS A 217 -10.92 8.19 3.36
CA LYS A 217 -9.97 9.29 3.24
C LYS A 217 -8.86 8.99 2.23
N ILE A 218 -8.51 9.97 1.43
CA ILE A 218 -7.28 9.94 0.64
C ILE A 218 -6.09 10.09 1.58
N PHE A 219 -6.12 11.17 2.37
CA PHE A 219 -5.12 11.46 3.41
C PHE A 219 -5.83 11.77 4.71
N TRP A 220 -5.38 11.14 5.76
CA TRP A 220 -5.74 11.48 7.13
C TRP A 220 -4.49 11.62 7.98
N ILE A 221 -4.22 12.85 8.42
CA ILE A 221 -3.11 13.15 9.31
C ILE A 221 -3.67 13.72 10.61
N SER A 222 -3.24 13.15 11.72
CA SER A 222 -3.66 13.59 13.05
C SER A 222 -2.50 13.74 14.02
N ASN A 223 -2.78 14.25 15.19
CA ASN A 223 -1.87 14.32 16.34
C ASN A 223 -2.31 13.38 17.46
N TYR A 224 -3.10 12.35 17.14
CA TYR A 224 -3.54 11.37 18.11
C TYR A 224 -2.39 10.44 18.51
N CYS A 225 -2.15 10.29 19.81
CA CYS A 225 -1.13 9.40 20.38
C CYS A 225 -1.65 8.66 21.62
N GLY A 226 -2.90 8.23 21.59
CA GLY A 226 -3.54 7.53 22.69
C GLY A 226 -4.40 8.44 23.56
N SER A 227 -4.64 8.03 24.80
CA SER A 227 -5.55 8.72 25.73
C SER A 227 -4.95 9.96 26.42
N GLY A 228 -3.67 10.24 26.19
CA GLY A 228 -2.94 11.37 26.76
C GLY A 228 -3.13 12.70 25.99
N PRO A 229 -2.29 13.70 26.26
CA PRO A 229 -2.19 14.91 25.46
C PRO A 229 -1.89 14.59 24.00
N ARG A 230 -2.27 15.47 23.08
CA ARG A 230 -1.99 15.33 21.67
C ARG A 230 -0.51 15.49 21.37
N CYS A 231 0.02 14.70 20.44
CA CYS A 231 1.43 14.65 20.10
C CYS A 231 1.62 15.02 18.63
N PRO A 232 2.21 16.17 18.31
CA PRO A 232 2.48 16.53 16.93
C PRO A 232 3.53 15.63 16.28
N ASN A 233 3.50 15.55 14.95
CA ASN A 233 4.49 14.85 14.15
C ASN A 233 5.75 15.71 13.92
N VAL A 234 6.87 15.08 13.59
CA VAL A 234 8.13 15.75 13.25
C VAL A 234 8.67 15.17 11.93
N GLY A 235 8.63 15.97 10.86
CA GLY A 235 9.14 15.56 9.55
C GLY A 235 8.35 14.43 8.90
N SER A 236 7.05 14.33 9.14
CA SER A 236 6.19 13.38 8.41
C SER A 236 6.01 13.80 6.96
N PHE A 237 5.97 12.85 6.05
CA PHE A 237 6.00 13.15 4.63
C PHE A 237 5.05 12.29 3.80
N ILE A 238 4.48 12.92 2.77
CA ILE A 238 3.69 12.27 1.72
C ILE A 238 4.17 12.88 0.40
N TYR A 239 4.99 12.17 -0.37
CA TYR A 239 5.48 12.74 -1.60
C TYR A 239 5.62 11.74 -2.75
N ASN A 240 5.48 12.24 -3.98
CA ASN A 240 5.60 11.45 -5.20
C ASN A 240 4.70 10.20 -5.21
N ASN A 241 3.47 10.29 -4.68
CA ASN A 241 2.47 9.24 -4.83
C ASN A 241 1.53 9.57 -5.99
N THR A 242 1.02 8.54 -6.66
CA THR A 242 -0.06 8.67 -7.65
C THR A 242 -1.34 8.10 -7.07
N ILE A 243 -2.37 8.94 -6.97
CA ILE A 243 -3.68 8.59 -6.44
C ILE A 243 -4.72 8.75 -7.55
N PHE A 244 -5.43 7.67 -7.85
CA PHE A 244 -6.53 7.68 -8.79
C PHE A 244 -7.84 7.31 -8.10
N LEU A 245 -8.85 8.13 -8.35
CA LEU A 245 -10.21 7.89 -7.89
C LEU A 245 -11.15 7.92 -9.08
N ASN A 246 -11.98 6.91 -9.21
CA ASN A 246 -13.05 6.93 -10.20
C ASN A 246 -14.13 7.97 -9.84
N ASP A 247 -15.05 8.21 -10.75
CA ASP A 247 -16.08 9.25 -10.67
C ASP A 247 -17.13 9.03 -9.57
N SER A 248 -17.26 7.84 -9.04
CA SER A 248 -18.26 7.53 -7.99
C SER A 248 -17.75 7.78 -6.56
N LEU A 249 -16.45 7.98 -6.36
CA LEU A 249 -15.85 8.08 -5.03
C LEU A 249 -15.63 9.54 -4.59
N ASN A 250 -15.78 9.80 -3.29
CA ASN A 250 -15.58 11.11 -2.69
C ASN A 250 -14.92 11.05 -1.30
N PRO A 251 -13.79 10.36 -1.13
CA PRO A 251 -13.06 10.33 0.13
C PRO A 251 -12.55 11.72 0.52
N GLU A 252 -12.25 11.93 1.78
CA GLU A 252 -11.76 13.23 2.28
C GLU A 252 -10.23 13.33 2.24
N ILE A 253 -9.72 14.56 2.07
CA ILE A 253 -8.37 14.95 2.48
C ILE A 253 -8.52 15.65 3.82
N TYR A 254 -8.01 15.05 4.91
CA TYR A 254 -8.28 15.54 6.25
C TYR A 254 -7.01 15.66 7.10
N PHE A 255 -6.65 16.89 7.45
CA PHE A 255 -5.57 17.20 8.38
C PHE A 255 -6.15 17.84 9.65
N TRP A 256 -5.83 17.26 10.79
CA TRP A 256 -6.26 17.75 12.09
C TRP A 256 -5.52 19.03 12.50
N PRO A 257 -6.02 19.76 13.51
CA PRO A 257 -5.30 20.91 14.07
C PRO A 257 -3.99 20.45 14.73
N ASN A 258 -2.95 21.26 14.61
CA ASN A 258 -1.67 21.08 15.31
C ASN A 258 -1.02 19.71 15.08
N ILE A 259 -1.03 19.24 13.86
CA ILE A 259 -0.45 17.96 13.46
C ILE A 259 1.09 17.94 13.48
N GLY A 260 1.73 19.11 13.64
CA GLY A 260 3.19 19.24 13.64
C GLY A 260 3.80 19.47 12.27
N ASP A 261 5.04 19.07 12.10
CA ASP A 261 5.79 19.26 10.86
C ASP A 261 5.47 18.16 9.85
N VAL A 262 4.72 18.51 8.81
CA VAL A 262 4.22 17.61 7.76
C VAL A 262 4.47 18.19 6.37
N HIS A 263 4.96 17.36 5.47
CA HIS A 263 5.35 17.73 4.11
C HIS A 263 4.53 16.96 3.07
N LEU A 264 3.82 17.68 2.19
CA LEU A 264 3.01 17.13 1.12
C LEU A 264 3.49 17.66 -0.23
N TYR A 265 4.34 16.90 -0.93
CA TYR A 265 4.98 17.33 -2.17
C TYR A 265 4.76 16.36 -3.32
N ASN A 266 4.69 16.88 -4.56
CA ASN A 266 4.79 16.08 -5.77
C ASN A 266 3.76 14.93 -5.88
N ASN A 267 2.63 14.99 -5.18
CA ASN A 267 1.60 13.97 -5.34
C ASN A 267 0.73 14.29 -6.55
N LEU A 268 0.37 13.27 -7.30
CA LEU A 268 -0.57 13.34 -8.40
C LEU A 268 -1.90 12.75 -7.92
N ILE A 269 -2.92 13.61 -7.81
CA ILE A 269 -4.27 13.20 -7.41
C ILE A 269 -5.18 13.39 -8.62
N TYR A 270 -5.61 12.29 -9.20
CA TYR A 270 -6.49 12.21 -10.35
C TYR A 270 -7.88 11.76 -9.91
N VAL A 271 -8.88 12.59 -10.14
CA VAL A 271 -10.28 12.30 -9.77
C VAL A 271 -11.13 12.28 -11.03
N GLY A 272 -11.97 11.27 -11.20
CA GLY A 272 -12.90 11.20 -12.32
C GLY A 272 -13.89 12.37 -12.33
N SER A 273 -14.38 12.73 -13.51
CA SER A 273 -15.12 13.99 -13.76
C SER A 273 -16.53 14.05 -13.18
N TYR A 274 -17.12 12.94 -12.77
CA TYR A 274 -18.49 12.86 -12.28
C TYR A 274 -18.53 12.47 -10.79
N GLY A 275 -19.46 13.05 -10.05
CA GLY A 275 -19.72 12.69 -8.65
C GLY A 275 -19.70 13.89 -7.70
N ASN A 276 -19.73 13.61 -6.40
CA ASN A 276 -19.71 14.63 -5.37
C ASN A 276 -18.30 15.22 -5.20
N LYS A 277 -18.22 16.47 -4.74
CA LYS A 277 -16.95 17.08 -4.41
C LYS A 277 -16.20 16.32 -3.33
N ILE A 278 -14.91 16.21 -3.50
CA ILE A 278 -13.98 15.70 -2.48
C ILE A 278 -13.66 16.86 -1.55
N PRO A 279 -14.07 16.80 -0.29
CA PRO A 279 -13.78 17.88 0.64
C PRO A 279 -12.32 17.83 1.10
N THR A 280 -11.72 19.00 1.23
CA THR A 280 -10.43 19.18 1.90
C THR A 280 -10.64 19.88 3.23
N LEU A 281 -10.23 19.23 4.31
CA LEU A 281 -10.43 19.70 5.68
C LEU A 281 -9.06 19.94 6.30
N LEU A 282 -8.47 21.09 5.97
CA LEU A 282 -7.20 21.52 6.56
C LEU A 282 -7.50 22.33 7.82
N GLN A 283 -7.56 21.67 8.95
CA GLN A 283 -7.77 22.32 10.26
C GLN A 283 -6.45 22.72 10.92
N ASN A 284 -5.34 22.60 10.20
CA ASN A 284 -4.03 22.92 10.74
C ASN A 284 -3.81 24.43 10.74
N THR A 285 -3.64 24.99 11.92
CA THR A 285 -3.26 26.39 12.13
C THR A 285 -1.75 26.58 12.34
N SER A 286 -0.96 25.49 12.27
CA SER A 286 0.49 25.57 12.49
C SER A 286 1.22 25.96 11.21
N ASN A 287 2.27 26.77 11.33
CA ASN A 287 3.13 27.17 10.23
C ASN A 287 4.06 26.04 9.72
N THR A 288 3.85 24.81 10.15
CA THR A 288 4.71 23.65 9.85
C THR A 288 4.10 22.69 8.82
N LEU A 289 2.93 23.01 8.27
CA LEU A 289 2.36 22.27 7.14
C LEU A 289 2.93 22.79 5.81
N ASN A 290 3.76 21.98 5.17
CA ASN A 290 4.46 22.34 3.93
C ASN A 290 3.82 21.61 2.75
N ILE A 291 3.03 22.30 1.94
CA ILE A 291 2.35 21.74 0.77
C ILE A 291 2.84 22.43 -0.49
N SER A 292 3.30 21.71 -1.49
CA SER A 292 3.65 22.30 -2.78
C SER A 292 3.83 21.29 -3.91
N HIS A 293 3.75 21.75 -5.16
CA HIS A 293 4.03 21.00 -6.38
C HIS A 293 3.17 19.74 -6.52
N ASN A 294 1.94 19.75 -6.05
CA ASN A 294 1.00 18.65 -6.26
C ASN A 294 0.15 18.90 -7.52
N ILE A 295 -0.28 17.82 -8.16
CA ILE A 295 -1.28 17.87 -9.23
C ILE A 295 -2.63 17.47 -8.65
N PHE A 296 -3.65 18.29 -8.92
CA PHE A 296 -5.05 18.02 -8.57
C PHE A 296 -5.90 18.06 -9.83
N PHE A 297 -6.21 16.90 -10.38
CA PHE A 297 -7.04 16.74 -11.56
C PHE A 297 -8.18 15.72 -11.28
N ASP A 298 -9.45 15.95 -11.52
CA ASP A 298 -10.13 17.16 -11.99
C ASP A 298 -10.39 18.12 -10.82
N SER A 299 -9.86 19.34 -10.94
CA SER A 299 -9.98 20.36 -9.88
C SER A 299 -11.42 20.82 -9.62
N SER A 300 -12.35 20.60 -10.57
CA SER A 300 -13.76 20.94 -10.38
C SER A 300 -14.43 20.06 -9.32
N ARG A 301 -13.87 18.86 -9.05
CA ARG A 301 -14.35 17.91 -8.07
C ARG A 301 -13.65 17.98 -6.72
N ILE A 302 -12.56 18.70 -6.60
CA ILE A 302 -11.82 18.84 -5.34
C ILE A 302 -12.12 20.21 -4.76
N ASP A 303 -12.64 20.25 -3.53
CA ASP A 303 -12.88 21.50 -2.80
C ASP A 303 -11.56 21.91 -2.14
N LEU A 304 -10.71 22.60 -2.92
CA LEU A 304 -9.34 22.92 -2.54
C LEU A 304 -9.29 24.08 -1.54
N ASP A 305 -8.63 23.86 -0.42
CA ASP A 305 -8.18 24.92 0.48
C ASP A 305 -7.02 25.70 -0.15
N SER A 306 -6.92 26.99 0.15
CA SER A 306 -5.87 27.88 -0.35
C SER A 306 -4.45 27.37 -0.08
N ASP A 307 -4.23 26.68 1.01
CA ASP A 307 -2.92 26.14 1.41
C ASP A 307 -2.44 25.01 0.48
N LEU A 308 -3.34 24.35 -0.24
CA LEU A 308 -3.01 23.35 -1.25
C LEU A 308 -2.53 23.93 -2.58
N LEU A 309 -2.69 25.22 -2.79
CA LEU A 309 -2.48 25.89 -4.09
C LEU A 309 -1.00 26.26 -4.38
N ASN A 310 -0.10 26.11 -3.43
CA ASN A 310 1.30 26.51 -3.61
C ASN A 310 1.98 25.66 -4.70
N ASN A 311 2.28 26.27 -5.85
CA ASN A 311 2.79 25.61 -7.05
C ASN A 311 1.95 24.39 -7.47
N ALA A 312 0.66 24.42 -7.22
CA ALA A 312 -0.25 23.35 -7.64
C ALA A 312 -0.51 23.41 -9.15
N ILE A 313 -0.68 22.25 -9.76
CA ILE A 313 -0.99 22.06 -11.17
C ILE A 313 -2.39 21.47 -11.27
N PHE A 314 -3.20 22.00 -12.22
CA PHE A 314 -4.60 21.59 -12.42
C PHE A 314 -4.86 21.00 -13.80
N GLU A 315 -3.82 20.87 -14.60
CA GLU A 315 -3.91 20.29 -15.94
C GLU A 315 -3.95 18.76 -15.90
N ASP A 316 -4.46 18.13 -16.97
CA ASP A 316 -4.49 16.70 -17.11
C ASP A 316 -3.05 16.13 -17.13
N PRO A 317 -2.70 15.28 -16.16
CA PRO A 317 -1.38 14.66 -16.13
C PRO A 317 -1.20 13.57 -17.19
N HIS A 318 -2.16 13.32 -18.05
CA HIS A 318 -2.12 12.32 -19.09
C HIS A 318 -1.66 10.93 -18.59
N LEU A 319 -2.44 10.35 -17.67
CA LEU A 319 -2.23 8.96 -17.29
C LEU A 319 -2.46 8.02 -18.49
N VAL A 320 -1.72 6.94 -18.53
CA VAL A 320 -1.70 6.04 -19.68
C VAL A 320 -3.08 5.47 -20.01
N ASN A 321 -3.76 4.89 -19.05
CA ASN A 321 -5.11 4.35 -19.25
C ASN A 321 -5.84 4.09 -17.91
N ALA A 322 -5.89 5.09 -17.06
CA ALA A 322 -6.41 4.96 -15.68
C ALA A 322 -7.88 4.51 -15.61
N PHE A 323 -8.67 4.74 -16.67
CA PHE A 323 -10.08 4.33 -16.74
C PHE A 323 -10.31 2.95 -17.35
N SER A 324 -9.27 2.14 -17.57
CA SER A 324 -9.44 0.79 -18.09
C SER A 324 -10.19 -0.07 -17.09
N GLN A 325 -11.43 -0.42 -17.42
CA GLN A 325 -12.28 -1.19 -16.54
C GLN A 325 -11.80 -2.64 -16.42
N GLY A 326 -11.80 -3.17 -15.21
CA GLY A 326 -11.50 -4.57 -14.93
C GLY A 326 -10.02 -4.94 -14.95
N VAL A 327 -9.12 -3.97 -15.16
CA VAL A 327 -7.67 -4.18 -15.13
C VAL A 327 -7.09 -3.44 -13.92
N ASN A 328 -6.53 -4.21 -12.99
CA ASN A 328 -5.87 -3.68 -11.80
C ASN A 328 -4.35 -3.78 -12.00
N ASP A 329 -3.79 -2.89 -12.82
CA ASP A 329 -2.39 -2.89 -13.20
C ASP A 329 -1.74 -1.52 -12.90
N PRO A 330 -0.69 -1.46 -12.09
CA PRO A 330 0.06 -0.23 -11.84
C PRO A 330 0.54 0.50 -13.09
N LEU A 331 0.79 -0.21 -14.20
CA LEU A 331 1.23 0.38 -15.46
C LEU A 331 0.25 1.40 -16.05
N LEU A 332 -1.04 1.27 -15.74
CA LEU A 332 -2.08 2.18 -16.22
C LEU A 332 -1.96 3.60 -15.62
N TYR A 333 -1.25 3.72 -14.50
CA TYR A 333 -1.09 4.98 -13.75
C TYR A 333 0.27 5.66 -13.99
N LYS A 334 1.03 5.22 -14.98
CA LYS A 334 2.17 5.96 -15.51
C LYS A 334 1.69 7.21 -16.24
N ILE A 335 2.54 8.21 -16.33
CA ILE A 335 2.30 9.42 -17.14
C ILE A 335 2.87 9.23 -18.55
N GLN A 336 2.22 9.86 -19.53
CA GLN A 336 2.68 9.87 -20.94
C GLN A 336 3.75 10.94 -21.17
N ILE A 337 4.50 10.85 -22.28
CA ILE A 337 5.60 11.75 -22.61
C ILE A 337 5.24 13.24 -22.69
N ASN A 338 3.99 13.56 -22.95
CA ASN A 338 3.49 14.94 -23.00
C ASN A 338 2.84 15.39 -21.71
N SER A 339 3.02 14.65 -20.62
CA SER A 339 2.44 14.99 -19.33
C SER A 339 3.04 16.25 -18.73
N ILE A 340 2.18 17.11 -18.21
CA ILE A 340 2.57 18.27 -17.40
C ILE A 340 3.28 17.87 -16.09
N ALA A 341 3.20 16.63 -15.68
CA ALA A 341 3.88 16.14 -14.49
C ALA A 341 5.40 16.01 -14.66
N ILE A 342 5.90 15.98 -15.92
CA ILE A 342 7.32 15.75 -16.20
C ILE A 342 8.16 16.97 -15.79
N GLY A 343 9.12 16.73 -14.86
CA GLY A 343 10.08 17.74 -14.41
C GLY A 343 9.47 18.89 -13.60
N ASN A 344 8.19 18.82 -13.22
CA ASN A 344 7.49 19.86 -12.46
C ASN A 344 7.37 19.57 -10.96
N GLY A 345 8.05 18.55 -10.47
CA GLY A 345 8.11 18.28 -9.03
C GLY A 345 9.13 19.15 -8.30
N LYS A 346 8.91 19.34 -7.00
CA LYS A 346 9.90 19.90 -6.08
C LYS A 346 11.08 18.96 -5.95
N LEU A 347 12.29 19.47 -6.12
CA LEU A 347 13.50 18.71 -5.89
C LEU A 347 13.63 18.33 -4.40
N ILE A 348 13.74 17.05 -4.13
CA ILE A 348 14.12 16.51 -2.82
C ILE A 348 15.59 16.13 -2.97
N SER A 349 16.45 17.07 -2.60
CA SER A 349 17.90 16.91 -2.72
C SER A 349 18.48 16.36 -1.44
N GLY A 350 19.55 15.57 -1.57
CA GLY A 350 20.28 15.01 -0.43
C GLY A 350 20.99 13.71 -0.79
N SER A 351 21.64 13.11 0.19
CA SER A 351 22.29 11.82 0.02
C SER A 351 21.27 10.69 0.17
N ASN A 352 21.28 9.72 -0.73
CA ASN A 352 20.49 8.50 -0.60
C ASN A 352 20.89 7.64 0.61
N ASP A 353 22.04 7.95 1.23
CA ASP A 353 22.49 7.32 2.47
C ASP A 353 21.94 8.00 3.73
N SER A 354 21.22 9.14 3.56
CA SER A 354 20.57 9.83 4.67
C SER A 354 19.42 9.00 5.23
N THR A 355 19.33 8.90 6.54
CA THR A 355 18.17 8.32 7.24
C THR A 355 16.97 9.26 7.28
N ASN A 356 17.16 10.55 6.96
CA ASN A 356 16.06 11.51 6.84
C ASN A 356 15.46 11.45 5.44
N TYR A 357 14.24 10.98 5.32
CA TYR A 357 13.55 10.79 4.04
C TYR A 357 13.24 12.09 3.29
N LEU A 358 13.25 13.23 3.95
CA LEU A 358 13.16 14.55 3.29
C LEU A 358 14.48 15.00 2.65
N ASN A 359 15.59 14.33 2.99
CA ASN A 359 16.93 14.52 2.40
C ASN A 359 17.40 13.28 1.64
N ASN A 360 16.49 12.37 1.36
CA ASN A 360 16.76 11.11 0.66
C ASN A 360 15.53 10.76 -0.19
N ASN A 361 15.61 11.03 -1.49
CA ASN A 361 14.51 10.75 -2.41
C ASN A 361 14.32 9.26 -2.77
N GLY A 362 15.10 8.36 -2.18
CA GLY A 362 15.04 6.92 -2.45
C GLY A 362 15.79 6.46 -3.69
N GLY A 363 16.25 7.35 -4.53
CA GLY A 363 17.03 7.07 -5.75
C GLY A 363 16.25 6.41 -6.89
N LYS A 364 15.06 5.90 -6.62
CA LYS A 364 14.20 5.22 -7.60
C LYS A 364 12.73 5.58 -7.39
N ASP A 365 11.94 5.43 -8.45
CA ASP A 365 10.49 5.52 -8.41
C ASP A 365 9.82 4.14 -8.21
N TYR A 366 8.48 4.09 -8.27
CA TYR A 366 7.70 2.84 -8.17
C TYR A 366 8.12 1.78 -9.21
N PHE A 367 8.49 2.21 -10.42
CA PHE A 367 8.82 1.34 -11.55
C PHE A 367 10.32 1.06 -11.69
N GLY A 368 11.14 1.57 -10.77
CA GLY A 368 12.59 1.37 -10.74
C GLY A 368 13.40 2.39 -11.56
N ASN A 369 12.76 3.42 -12.14
CA ASN A 369 13.47 4.50 -12.83
C ASN A 369 14.26 5.34 -11.82
N ILE A 370 15.41 5.87 -12.27
CA ILE A 370 16.27 6.71 -11.43
C ILE A 370 15.58 8.05 -11.14
N VAL A 371 15.58 8.44 -9.88
CA VAL A 371 15.19 9.77 -9.43
C VAL A 371 16.44 10.59 -9.13
N SER A 372 16.60 11.71 -9.84
CA SER A 372 17.77 12.58 -9.72
C SER A 372 17.81 13.29 -8.36
N ASN A 373 19.02 13.48 -7.83
CA ASN A 373 19.28 14.34 -6.67
C ASN A 373 19.56 15.82 -7.04
N THR A 374 19.63 16.13 -8.35
CA THR A 374 20.04 17.45 -8.84
C THR A 374 19.05 18.09 -9.81
N SER A 375 18.06 17.34 -10.29
CA SER A 375 17.04 17.83 -11.20
C SER A 375 15.64 17.59 -10.61
N PRO A 376 14.68 18.49 -10.85
CA PRO A 376 13.29 18.29 -10.42
C PRO A 376 12.74 16.95 -10.92
N PRO A 377 12.10 16.14 -10.05
CA PRO A 377 11.48 14.89 -10.45
C PRO A 377 10.15 15.16 -11.18
N ASN A 378 9.59 14.11 -11.74
CA ASN A 378 8.18 14.14 -12.15
C ASN A 378 7.28 14.20 -10.91
N VAL A 379 6.07 14.72 -11.09
CA VAL A 379 5.03 14.64 -10.06
C VAL A 379 4.34 13.27 -10.15
N GLY A 380 4.13 12.62 -9.01
CA GLY A 380 3.57 11.27 -8.94
C GLY A 380 4.63 10.17 -8.79
N ALA A 381 4.17 8.92 -8.89
CA ALA A 381 4.97 7.72 -8.60
C ALA A 381 5.83 7.22 -9.78
N PHE A 382 5.76 7.89 -10.93
CA PHE A 382 6.50 7.52 -12.14
C PHE A 382 7.46 8.64 -12.57
N ASN A 383 8.76 8.37 -12.56
CA ASN A 383 9.83 9.32 -12.93
C ASN A 383 10.50 8.97 -14.27
N GLY A 384 9.90 8.12 -15.09
CA GLY A 384 10.33 7.82 -16.43
C GLY A 384 9.64 8.67 -17.49
N GLU A 385 10.02 8.47 -18.74
CA GLU A 385 9.34 8.98 -19.92
C GLU A 385 8.79 7.80 -20.71
N GLU A 386 7.45 7.69 -20.80
CA GLU A 386 6.84 6.69 -21.67
C GLU A 386 6.70 7.27 -23.09
N ASN A 387 7.50 6.77 -24.03
CA ASN A 387 7.34 7.10 -25.43
C ASN A 387 5.99 6.57 -25.94
N GLN A 388 5.18 7.44 -26.56
CA GLN A 388 3.97 7.00 -27.29
C GLN A 388 4.24 5.87 -28.29
N SER A 389 5.47 5.75 -28.80
CA SER A 389 5.86 4.66 -29.70
C SER A 389 5.89 3.29 -29.05
N SER A 390 6.17 3.19 -27.75
CA SER A 390 6.05 1.93 -27.02
C SER A 390 4.58 1.59 -26.67
N TYR A 391 3.69 2.59 -26.68
CA TYR A 391 2.24 2.41 -26.48
C TYR A 391 1.44 2.35 -27.78
N ASN A 392 1.92 2.93 -28.86
CA ASN A 392 1.33 2.68 -30.19
C ASN A 392 1.55 1.24 -30.67
N THR A 393 2.48 0.51 -30.04
CA THR A 393 2.58 -0.94 -30.16
C THR A 393 1.74 -1.70 -29.14
N LEU A 394 1.28 -1.09 -28.04
CA LEU A 394 0.07 -1.48 -27.33
C LEU A 394 -1.16 -0.91 -28.10
N LYS A 395 -1.21 -1.14 -29.41
CA LYS A 395 -2.46 -1.13 -30.15
C LYS A 395 -3.50 -1.73 -29.26
N LYS A 396 -4.54 -0.92 -28.84
CA LYS A 396 -5.80 -1.46 -28.31
C LYS A 396 -5.57 -2.85 -27.79
N GLN A 397 -5.24 -3.01 -26.51
CA GLN A 397 -4.80 -4.33 -26.01
C GLN A 397 -5.72 -5.37 -26.60
N SER A 398 -5.25 -6.03 -27.65
CA SER A 398 -6.06 -6.98 -28.39
C SER A 398 -6.21 -8.29 -27.61
N LEU A 399 -5.49 -8.38 -26.49
CA LEU A 399 -5.42 -9.57 -25.65
C LEU A 399 -5.75 -9.22 -24.20
N PHE A 400 -6.66 -9.98 -23.60
CA PHE A 400 -7.08 -9.86 -22.20
C PHE A 400 -7.03 -11.22 -21.53
N ALA A 401 -6.70 -11.25 -20.21
CA ALA A 401 -6.86 -12.40 -19.36
C ALA A 401 -7.94 -12.13 -18.31
N TYR A 402 -8.90 -13.02 -18.15
CA TYR A 402 -9.95 -12.90 -17.13
C TYR A 402 -10.24 -14.27 -16.47
N PRO A 403 -10.27 -14.30 -15.15
CA PRO A 403 -9.79 -13.27 -14.22
C PRO A 403 -8.26 -13.15 -14.27
N SER A 404 -7.70 -11.96 -14.06
CA SER A 404 -6.25 -11.75 -13.95
C SER A 404 -5.68 -12.23 -12.60
N VAL A 405 -6.56 -12.50 -11.64
CA VAL A 405 -6.27 -13.12 -10.35
C VAL A 405 -7.12 -14.38 -10.23
N THR A 406 -6.51 -15.55 -10.05
CA THR A 406 -7.22 -16.81 -10.10
C THR A 406 -6.66 -17.88 -9.16
N ILE A 407 -7.52 -18.80 -8.73
CA ILE A 407 -7.10 -20.01 -8.02
C ILE A 407 -6.86 -21.19 -8.97
N ASP A 408 -7.31 -21.12 -10.22
CA ASP A 408 -7.26 -22.26 -11.14
C ASP A 408 -7.01 -21.85 -12.60
N LYS A 409 -7.94 -21.13 -13.22
CA LYS A 409 -7.94 -20.89 -14.67
C LYS A 409 -8.14 -19.44 -15.00
N ILE A 410 -7.55 -19.03 -16.12
CA ILE A 410 -7.80 -17.76 -16.78
C ILE A 410 -8.31 -18.00 -18.20
N GLN A 411 -9.15 -17.11 -18.67
CA GLN A 411 -9.55 -17.05 -20.07
C GLN A 411 -8.82 -15.94 -20.78
N LEU A 412 -8.18 -16.25 -21.87
CA LEU A 412 -7.63 -15.29 -22.81
C LEU A 412 -8.72 -14.86 -23.79
N LYS A 413 -8.82 -13.58 -24.03
CA LYS A 413 -9.70 -13.01 -25.07
C LYS A 413 -8.92 -12.04 -25.91
N SER A 414 -9.15 -12.06 -27.20
CA SER A 414 -8.62 -11.09 -28.15
C SER A 414 -9.74 -10.33 -28.85
N ASN A 415 -9.51 -9.05 -29.11
CA ASN A 415 -10.42 -8.24 -29.95
C ASN A 415 -10.32 -8.60 -31.46
N SER A 416 -9.34 -9.40 -31.83
CA SER A 416 -9.20 -9.95 -33.17
C SER A 416 -9.59 -11.43 -33.11
N ASN A 417 -10.55 -11.86 -33.93
CA ASN A 417 -10.97 -13.28 -34.07
C ASN A 417 -9.85 -14.17 -34.63
N LYS A 418 -8.67 -14.15 -34.03
CA LYS A 418 -7.52 -14.94 -34.43
C LYS A 418 -7.26 -16.02 -33.38
N ASP A 419 -7.59 -17.26 -33.70
CA ASP A 419 -7.21 -18.46 -32.98
C ASP A 419 -6.09 -19.22 -33.72
N PRO A 420 -5.29 -20.01 -32.98
CA PRO A 420 -5.24 -20.30 -31.56
C PRO A 420 -4.22 -19.46 -30.79
N PHE A 421 -4.44 -19.30 -29.47
CA PHE A 421 -3.44 -18.74 -28.56
C PHE A 421 -2.37 -19.76 -28.23
N GLU A 422 -1.10 -19.36 -28.32
CA GLU A 422 0.05 -20.10 -27.82
C GLU A 422 0.66 -19.30 -26.65
N THR A 423 0.54 -19.83 -25.44
CA THR A 423 0.92 -19.10 -24.20
C THR A 423 2.13 -19.73 -23.56
N TYR A 424 3.16 -18.92 -23.39
CA TYR A 424 4.36 -19.26 -22.61
C TYR A 424 4.23 -18.61 -21.24
N ILE A 425 4.40 -19.39 -20.18
CA ILE A 425 4.20 -18.98 -18.79
C ILE A 425 5.56 -18.93 -18.09
N PHE A 426 5.90 -17.77 -17.55
CA PHE A 426 7.18 -17.52 -16.89
C PHE A 426 6.94 -17.19 -15.41
N ASP A 427 7.88 -17.53 -14.55
CA ASP A 427 7.95 -17.02 -13.19
C ASP A 427 8.47 -15.57 -13.17
N VAL A 428 8.47 -14.96 -11.99
CA VAL A 428 8.95 -13.55 -11.79
C VAL A 428 10.44 -13.36 -12.09
N ASN A 429 11.22 -14.44 -12.16
CA ASN A 429 12.64 -14.41 -12.50
C ASN A 429 12.89 -14.60 -14.00
N GLY A 430 11.82 -14.71 -14.80
CA GLY A 430 11.90 -14.92 -16.25
C GLY A 430 12.19 -16.38 -16.67
N LYS A 431 12.07 -17.34 -15.75
CA LYS A 431 12.19 -18.77 -16.06
C LYS A 431 10.91 -19.28 -16.69
N LEU A 432 11.00 -19.90 -17.84
CA LEU A 432 9.85 -20.60 -18.47
C LEU A 432 9.41 -21.77 -17.57
N ILE A 433 8.14 -21.74 -17.17
CA ILE A 433 7.52 -22.75 -16.31
C ILE A 433 6.69 -23.73 -17.14
N ASP A 434 5.91 -23.21 -18.13
CA ASP A 434 5.01 -24.04 -18.91
C ASP A 434 4.68 -23.39 -20.26
N LYS A 435 4.10 -24.19 -21.16
CA LYS A 435 3.56 -23.76 -22.44
C LYS A 435 2.18 -24.40 -22.64
N GLN A 436 1.17 -23.58 -22.89
CA GLN A 436 -0.21 -24.04 -23.09
C GLN A 436 -0.78 -23.48 -24.41
N LEU A 437 -1.74 -24.19 -24.97
CA LEU A 437 -2.46 -23.81 -26.18
C LEU A 437 -3.93 -23.60 -25.90
N GLY A 438 -4.55 -22.64 -26.58
CA GLY A 438 -5.97 -22.35 -26.50
C GLY A 438 -6.31 -21.15 -25.62
N GLU A 439 -7.61 -20.84 -25.53
CA GLU A 439 -8.12 -19.68 -24.80
C GLU A 439 -8.11 -19.83 -23.28
N THR A 440 -8.14 -21.05 -22.79
CA THR A 440 -8.17 -21.34 -21.36
C THR A 440 -6.81 -21.80 -20.90
N ILE A 441 -6.19 -21.03 -20.03
CA ILE A 441 -4.89 -21.35 -19.42
C ILE A 441 -5.14 -21.83 -18.00
N SER A 442 -4.65 -23.03 -17.68
CA SER A 442 -4.76 -23.61 -16.34
C SER A 442 -3.51 -23.35 -15.52
N LEU A 443 -3.71 -22.80 -14.34
CA LEU A 443 -2.67 -22.59 -13.34
C LEU A 443 -2.84 -23.52 -12.12
N ILE A 444 -3.70 -24.54 -12.21
CA ILE A 444 -4.08 -25.39 -11.07
C ILE A 444 -2.88 -26.05 -10.39
N ASN A 445 -1.89 -26.46 -11.17
CA ASN A 445 -0.68 -27.14 -10.68
C ASN A 445 0.47 -26.17 -10.37
N PHE A 446 0.24 -24.88 -10.49
CA PHE A 446 1.25 -23.86 -10.24
C PHE A 446 1.22 -23.43 -8.78
N GLN A 447 2.36 -23.10 -8.24
CA GLN A 447 2.45 -22.48 -6.92
C GLN A 447 1.78 -21.10 -6.93
N LYS A 448 1.32 -20.66 -5.77
CA LYS A 448 0.83 -19.30 -5.60
C LYS A 448 1.93 -18.30 -5.94
N GLY A 449 1.57 -17.26 -6.65
CA GLY A 449 2.53 -16.27 -7.08
C GLY A 449 2.11 -15.52 -8.34
N ILE A 450 3.03 -14.72 -8.81
CA ILE A 450 2.86 -13.90 -10.02
C ILE A 450 3.51 -14.62 -11.19
N TYR A 451 2.80 -14.68 -12.31
CA TYR A 451 3.28 -15.26 -13.55
C TYR A 451 3.18 -14.24 -14.68
N LEU A 452 4.19 -14.25 -15.55
CA LEU A 452 4.20 -13.50 -16.79
C LEU A 452 3.80 -14.43 -17.94
N LEU A 453 2.77 -14.05 -18.67
CA LEU A 453 2.32 -14.79 -19.85
C LEU A 453 2.77 -14.05 -21.10
N LYS A 454 3.49 -14.74 -22.00
CA LYS A 454 3.73 -14.29 -23.36
C LYS A 454 2.82 -15.10 -24.27
N VAL A 455 1.86 -14.41 -24.89
CA VAL A 455 0.82 -15.04 -25.70
C VAL A 455 1.01 -14.66 -27.16
N LYS A 456 1.20 -15.68 -27.99
CA LYS A 456 1.21 -15.53 -29.44
C LYS A 456 -0.17 -15.83 -29.99
N PHE A 457 -0.72 -14.93 -30.80
CA PHE A 457 -2.01 -15.05 -31.46
C PHE A 457 -1.96 -14.45 -32.88
N GLY A 458 -2.00 -15.30 -33.87
CA GLY A 458 -1.68 -14.95 -35.25
C GLY A 458 -0.24 -14.47 -35.37
N ASP A 459 -0.04 -13.30 -35.97
CA ASP A 459 1.28 -12.64 -36.11
C ASP A 459 1.59 -11.69 -34.93
N GLU A 460 0.73 -11.63 -33.93
CA GLU A 460 0.87 -10.73 -32.79
C GLU A 460 1.44 -11.47 -31.56
N LEU A 461 2.17 -10.73 -30.72
CA LEU A 461 2.67 -11.18 -29.44
C LEU A 461 2.15 -10.24 -28.38
N GLY A 462 1.46 -10.77 -27.37
CA GLY A 462 0.98 -10.03 -26.21
C GLY A 462 1.66 -10.51 -24.93
N GLU A 463 1.78 -9.61 -23.96
CA GLU A 463 2.26 -9.94 -22.62
C GLU A 463 1.19 -9.61 -21.60
N LEU A 464 0.95 -10.54 -20.68
CA LEU A 464 -0.01 -10.40 -19.58
C LEU A 464 0.64 -10.82 -18.28
N ARG A 465 0.18 -10.22 -17.19
CA ARG A 465 0.55 -10.62 -15.84
C ARG A 465 -0.67 -11.21 -15.15
N VAL A 466 -0.48 -12.36 -14.52
CA VAL A 466 -1.55 -13.03 -13.76
C VAL A 466 -1.07 -13.40 -12.37
N VAL A 467 -1.98 -13.41 -11.44
CA VAL A 467 -1.73 -13.79 -10.04
C VAL A 467 -2.45 -15.09 -9.75
N LYS A 468 -1.71 -16.11 -9.35
CA LYS A 468 -2.22 -17.36 -8.83
C LYS A 468 -2.36 -17.24 -7.31
N LEU A 469 -3.58 -17.41 -6.80
CA LEU A 469 -3.92 -17.41 -5.38
C LEU A 469 -3.76 -18.79 -4.74
#